data_20afbfa0e55496557a5c6deeed64f76c
#
_entry.id   20afbfa0e55496557a5c6deeed64f76c
#
_cell.length_a   1.000
_cell.length_b   1.000
_cell.length_c   1.000
_cell.angle_alpha   90.00
_cell.angle_beta   90.00
_cell.angle_gamma   90.00
#
_symmetry.space_group_name_H-M   'P 1'
#
loop_
_entity.id
_entity.type
_entity.pdbx_description
1 polymer ?
#
loop_
_entity_poly.entity_id
_entity_poly.type
_entity_poly.pdbx_seq_one_letter_code
_entity_poly.pdbx_strand_id
1 'polypeptide(L)'
;ISRHGENYRIQLSITCIDDSLTFDGKSVTGASLELLLSLLTKPSADENGFSPEQLSTEIRLTAEDIESEINDKRSYAMTRMLETMCADEIYGLTKNEILENVKKVTPQSLLAAWKFMLKNGIIQLNAIGNISEDDCKKKLREAFSDVGERTPYEPETVFVEEAEDLTELTEELTMNQSKLVLGFRGGMTDENDDFYSRRIMTDVFGGGPYSRLFMNVREKLSLCYYCSARLIRGKGIIVIQSGIEKENRQKVLDEINRQLDIMKNGEFSDEDFEASKKAICDAYRSFNDTPDAVSYT
;
A
#
# COMPACT_ATOMS: atom_id res chain seq x y z
N ILE A 1 4.10 -0.90 8.58
CA ILE A 1 3.82 -2.06 7.74
C ILE A 1 3.11 -1.57 6.49
N SER A 2 3.55 -1.98 5.32
CA SER A 2 2.90 -1.73 4.03
C SER A 2 2.55 -3.04 3.34
N ARG A 3 1.57 -3.00 2.43
CA ARG A 3 1.13 -4.15 1.66
C ARG A 3 1.34 -3.89 0.17
N HIS A 4 1.84 -4.89 -0.54
CA HIS A 4 2.00 -4.86 -1.99
C HIS A 4 1.54 -6.22 -2.56
N GLY A 5 0.37 -6.23 -3.22
CA GLY A 5 -0.33 -7.47 -3.54
C GLY A 5 -0.63 -8.29 -2.28
N GLU A 6 -0.32 -9.56 -2.29
CA GLU A 6 -0.39 -10.46 -1.13
C GLU A 6 0.78 -10.32 -0.16
N ASN A 7 1.82 -9.57 -0.53
CA ASN A 7 3.02 -9.42 0.27
C ASN A 7 2.89 -8.33 1.32
N TYR A 8 3.35 -8.63 2.52
CA TYR A 8 3.51 -7.64 3.58
C TYR A 8 4.97 -7.25 3.72
N ARG A 9 5.23 -5.96 3.81
CA ARG A 9 6.56 -5.40 4.06
C ARG A 9 6.59 -4.80 5.47
N ILE A 10 7.54 -5.22 6.29
CA ILE A 10 7.90 -4.56 7.54
C ILE A 10 9.11 -3.68 7.25
N GLN A 11 8.99 -2.39 7.46
CA GLN A 11 10.07 -1.43 7.29
C GLN A 11 10.48 -0.88 8.65
N LEU A 12 11.76 -0.98 8.95
CA LEU A 12 12.40 -0.32 10.08
C LEU A 12 13.34 0.75 9.51
N SER A 13 13.29 1.94 10.04
CA SER A 13 14.17 3.03 9.63
C SER A 13 14.77 3.74 10.84
N ILE A 14 16.00 4.19 10.72
CA ILE A 14 16.69 5.01 11.69
C ILE A 14 17.41 6.13 10.97
N THR A 15 17.32 7.33 11.51
CA THR A 15 18.05 8.50 11.01
C THR A 15 18.98 8.97 12.10
N CYS A 16 20.24 9.21 11.76
CA CYS A 16 21.24 9.74 12.69
C CYS A 16 22.05 10.85 12.03
N ILE A 17 22.81 11.59 12.85
CA ILE A 17 23.76 12.59 12.35
C ILE A 17 24.98 11.88 11.75
N ASP A 18 25.68 12.54 10.82
CA ASP A 18 26.97 12.09 10.29
C ASP A 18 28.03 12.02 11.40
N ASP A 19 28.86 10.98 11.37
CA ASP A 19 29.91 10.77 12.37
C ASP A 19 30.91 11.94 12.46
N SER A 20 31.13 12.68 11.37
CA SER A 20 31.98 13.89 11.37
C SER A 20 31.42 15.05 12.20
N LEU A 21 30.13 14.98 12.55
CA LEU A 21 29.44 16.00 13.36
C LEU A 21 29.34 15.61 14.85
N THR A 22 29.91 14.46 15.25
CA THR A 22 29.90 14.01 16.64
C THR A 22 31.01 14.74 17.44
N PHE A 23 30.68 15.17 18.66
CA PHE A 23 31.62 15.91 19.54
C PHE A 23 32.68 15.01 20.18
N ASP A 24 32.43 13.71 20.32
CA ASP A 24 33.26 12.74 21.04
C ASP A 24 33.96 11.73 20.11
N GLY A 25 33.83 11.91 18.80
CA GLY A 25 34.43 11.04 17.78
C GLY A 25 33.86 9.61 17.75
N LYS A 26 32.73 9.36 18.39
CA LYS A 26 32.06 8.05 18.33
C LYS A 26 31.29 7.88 17.03
N SER A 27 31.29 6.66 16.51
CA SER A 27 30.48 6.32 15.35
C SER A 27 29.03 6.13 15.76
N VAL A 28 28.21 7.17 15.53
CA VAL A 28 26.75 7.11 15.69
C VAL A 28 26.12 6.29 14.57
N THR A 29 26.65 6.39 13.37
CA THR A 29 26.21 5.62 12.21
C THR A 29 26.34 4.12 12.46
N GLY A 30 27.49 3.67 12.95
CA GLY A 30 27.73 2.27 13.29
C GLY A 30 26.81 1.74 14.39
N ALA A 31 26.61 2.53 15.46
CA ALA A 31 25.73 2.19 16.55
C ALA A 31 24.24 2.16 16.12
N SER A 32 23.84 3.09 15.26
CA SER A 32 22.48 3.14 14.71
C SER A 32 22.16 1.91 13.85
N LEU A 33 23.10 1.50 13.00
CA LEU A 33 22.95 0.28 12.20
C LEU A 33 22.86 -0.97 13.07
N GLU A 34 23.70 -1.07 14.12
CA GLU A 34 23.62 -2.19 15.07
C GLU A 34 22.29 -2.23 15.81
N LEU A 35 21.78 -1.07 16.24
CA LEU A 35 20.48 -0.98 16.87
C LEU A 35 19.38 -1.44 15.92
N LEU A 36 19.35 -0.92 14.68
CA LEU A 36 18.37 -1.30 13.67
C LEU A 36 18.34 -2.81 13.42
N LEU A 37 19.53 -3.40 13.22
CA LEU A 37 19.66 -4.83 12.98
C LEU A 37 19.28 -5.66 14.22
N SER A 38 19.61 -5.18 15.43
CA SER A 38 19.23 -5.85 16.66
C SER A 38 17.73 -5.87 16.91
N LEU A 39 17.03 -4.78 16.58
CA LEU A 39 15.57 -4.72 16.65
C LEU A 39 14.92 -5.76 15.70
N LEU A 40 15.56 -6.02 14.56
CA LEU A 40 15.08 -7.02 13.61
C LEU A 40 15.43 -8.45 14.04
N THR A 41 16.63 -8.71 14.53
CA THR A 41 17.12 -10.09 14.73
C THR A 41 17.04 -10.59 16.16
N LYS A 42 16.93 -9.69 17.15
CA LYS A 42 16.91 -9.99 18.58
C LYS A 42 15.67 -9.43 19.26
N PRO A 43 14.49 -9.99 18.96
CA PRO A 43 13.26 -9.52 19.58
C PRO A 43 13.30 -9.72 21.10
N SER A 44 12.60 -8.88 21.86
CA SER A 44 12.44 -9.03 23.29
C SER A 44 11.48 -10.18 23.63
N ALA A 45 11.98 -11.40 23.43
CA ALA A 45 11.25 -12.65 23.65
C ALA A 45 12.19 -13.69 24.31
N ASP A 46 11.60 -14.62 25.04
CA ASP A 46 12.30 -15.77 25.62
C ASP A 46 11.87 -17.10 24.96
N GLU A 47 12.20 -18.23 25.57
CA GLU A 47 11.84 -19.56 25.05
C GLU A 47 10.31 -19.79 25.04
N ASN A 48 9.54 -19.07 25.87
CA ASN A 48 8.10 -19.13 25.98
C ASN A 48 7.38 -18.15 25.01
N GLY A 49 8.14 -17.30 24.31
CA GLY A 49 7.60 -16.34 23.35
C GLY A 49 7.74 -14.89 23.81
N PHE A 50 6.93 -14.03 23.25
CA PHE A 50 6.84 -12.62 23.65
C PHE A 50 6.12 -12.47 24.97
N SER A 51 6.30 -11.33 25.67
CA SER A 51 5.57 -11.03 26.89
C SER A 51 4.04 -11.09 26.68
N PRO A 52 3.31 -11.91 27.45
CA PRO A 52 1.85 -12.01 27.31
C PRO A 52 1.14 -10.67 27.59
N GLU A 53 1.66 -9.85 28.49
CA GLU A 53 1.10 -8.55 28.84
C GLU A 53 1.25 -7.55 27.67
N GLN A 54 2.45 -7.48 27.08
CA GLN A 54 2.71 -6.65 25.91
C GLN A 54 1.86 -7.11 24.72
N LEU A 55 1.81 -8.42 24.46
CA LEU A 55 1.00 -8.99 23.39
C LEU A 55 -0.49 -8.67 23.56
N SER A 56 -1.03 -8.79 24.79
CA SER A 56 -2.42 -8.43 25.08
C SER A 56 -2.71 -6.96 24.76
N THR A 57 -1.77 -6.08 25.09
CA THR A 57 -1.88 -4.65 24.79
C THR A 57 -1.89 -4.40 23.28
N GLU A 58 -0.98 -5.02 22.55
CA GLU A 58 -0.88 -4.85 21.09
C GLU A 58 -2.11 -5.45 20.37
N ILE A 59 -2.63 -6.59 20.81
CA ILE A 59 -3.89 -7.16 20.29
C ILE A 59 -5.04 -6.18 20.46
N ARG A 60 -5.17 -5.59 21.65
CA ARG A 60 -6.23 -4.60 21.93
C ARG A 60 -6.09 -3.37 21.04
N LEU A 61 -4.89 -2.79 20.95
CA LEU A 61 -4.63 -1.61 20.12
C LEU A 61 -4.89 -1.91 18.62
N THR A 62 -4.44 -3.06 18.13
CA THR A 62 -4.69 -3.48 16.75
C THR A 62 -6.19 -3.66 16.48
N ALA A 63 -6.93 -4.22 17.43
CA ALA A 63 -8.38 -4.37 17.32
C ALA A 63 -9.08 -3.00 17.28
N GLU A 64 -8.70 -2.08 18.17
CA GLU A 64 -9.22 -0.72 18.20
C GLU A 64 -8.94 0.04 16.89
N ASP A 65 -7.74 -0.11 16.33
CA ASP A 65 -7.37 0.50 15.03
C ASP A 65 -8.26 -0.03 13.89
N ILE A 66 -8.45 -1.34 13.82
CA ILE A 66 -9.31 -1.97 12.81
C ILE A 66 -10.77 -1.50 12.96
N GLU A 67 -11.30 -1.47 14.18
CA GLU A 67 -12.64 -1.01 14.45
C GLU A 67 -12.83 0.48 14.16
N SER A 68 -11.80 1.29 14.41
CA SER A 68 -11.84 2.76 14.21
C SER A 68 -11.82 3.19 12.75
N GLU A 69 -11.43 2.32 11.82
CA GLU A 69 -11.35 2.66 10.38
C GLU A 69 -12.69 3.13 9.81
N ILE A 70 -13.82 2.68 10.39
CA ILE A 70 -15.14 3.16 9.99
C ILE A 70 -15.29 4.69 10.17
N ASN A 71 -14.45 5.33 10.99
CA ASN A 71 -14.48 6.78 11.20
C ASN A 71 -13.96 7.54 9.97
N ASP A 72 -12.99 6.99 9.23
CA ASP A 72 -12.62 7.48 7.91
C ASP A 72 -13.49 6.80 6.84
N LYS A 73 -14.64 7.43 6.55
CA LYS A 73 -15.62 6.88 5.60
C LYS A 73 -15.07 6.66 4.19
N ARG A 74 -14.04 7.42 3.79
CA ARG A 74 -13.41 7.25 2.48
C ARG A 74 -12.54 6.00 2.42
N SER A 75 -11.70 5.81 3.42
CA SER A 75 -10.86 4.60 3.56
C SER A 75 -11.73 3.37 3.78
N TYR A 76 -12.74 3.48 4.65
CA TYR A 76 -13.71 2.41 4.89
C TYR A 76 -14.39 1.92 3.61
N ALA A 77 -14.97 2.83 2.81
CA ALA A 77 -15.62 2.47 1.56
C ALA A 77 -14.65 1.79 0.57
N MET A 78 -13.39 2.22 0.56
CA MET A 78 -12.34 1.61 -0.24
C MET A 78 -12.04 0.18 0.22
N THR A 79 -11.88 -0.03 1.53
CA THR A 79 -11.65 -1.36 2.11
C THR A 79 -12.81 -2.29 1.80
N ARG A 80 -14.07 -1.84 2.00
CA ARG A 80 -15.27 -2.65 1.70
C ARG A 80 -15.35 -3.05 0.23
N MET A 81 -14.99 -2.16 -0.68
CA MET A 81 -14.94 -2.48 -2.12
C MET A 81 -13.89 -3.56 -2.39
N LEU A 82 -12.68 -3.46 -1.81
CA LEU A 82 -11.63 -4.46 -1.99
C LEU A 82 -11.99 -5.81 -1.38
N GLU A 83 -12.58 -5.85 -0.19
CA GLU A 83 -13.10 -7.07 0.44
C GLU A 83 -14.14 -7.76 -0.45
N THR A 84 -15.03 -6.98 -1.07
CA THR A 84 -16.08 -7.49 -1.95
C THR A 84 -15.51 -7.99 -3.29
N MET A 85 -14.65 -7.18 -3.91
CA MET A 85 -14.08 -7.48 -5.22
C MET A 85 -13.08 -8.62 -5.21
N CYS A 86 -12.37 -8.81 -4.10
CA CYS A 86 -11.31 -9.78 -3.92
C CYS A 86 -11.70 -10.87 -2.91
N ALA A 87 -12.99 -11.20 -2.77
CA ALA A 87 -13.50 -12.12 -1.74
C ALA A 87 -12.84 -13.52 -1.79
N ASP A 88 -12.46 -13.96 -2.97
CA ASP A 88 -11.79 -15.26 -3.19
C ASP A 88 -10.26 -15.16 -3.18
N GLU A 89 -9.70 -14.02 -2.80
CA GLU A 89 -8.27 -13.77 -2.75
C GLU A 89 -7.85 -13.43 -1.31
N ILE A 90 -6.63 -13.79 -0.93
CA ILE A 90 -6.04 -13.36 0.37
C ILE A 90 -6.06 -11.81 0.48
N TYR A 91 -6.02 -11.12 -0.65
CA TYR A 91 -6.13 -9.66 -0.71
C TYR A 91 -7.46 -9.11 -0.21
N GLY A 92 -8.53 -9.89 -0.28
CA GLY A 92 -9.88 -9.53 0.15
C GLY A 92 -10.25 -9.97 1.57
N LEU A 93 -9.29 -10.41 2.39
CA LEU A 93 -9.58 -10.76 3.79
C LEU A 93 -10.33 -9.64 4.49
N THR A 94 -11.48 -9.99 5.04
CA THR A 94 -12.35 -9.05 5.74
C THR A 94 -11.77 -8.63 7.08
N LYS A 95 -12.15 -7.45 7.55
CA LYS A 95 -11.78 -6.98 8.88
C LYS A 95 -12.19 -7.94 9.98
N ASN A 96 -13.35 -8.55 9.89
CA ASN A 96 -13.83 -9.51 10.89
C ASN A 96 -12.91 -10.74 10.95
N GLU A 97 -12.49 -11.27 9.80
CA GLU A 97 -11.53 -12.38 9.75
C GLU A 97 -10.17 -11.98 10.32
N ILE A 98 -9.70 -10.76 10.01
CA ILE A 98 -8.45 -10.24 10.58
C ILE A 98 -8.56 -10.12 12.09
N LEU A 99 -9.65 -9.52 12.61
CA LEU A 99 -9.91 -9.40 14.04
C LEU A 99 -9.96 -10.76 14.76
N GLU A 100 -10.64 -11.73 14.17
CA GLU A 100 -10.68 -13.08 14.72
C GLU A 100 -9.30 -13.74 14.76
N ASN A 101 -8.48 -13.52 13.75
CA ASN A 101 -7.13 -14.05 13.69
C ASN A 101 -6.19 -13.35 14.68
N VAL A 102 -6.28 -12.03 14.80
CA VAL A 102 -5.50 -11.26 15.79
C VAL A 102 -5.78 -11.74 17.22
N LYS A 103 -7.05 -12.01 17.55
CA LYS A 103 -7.44 -12.53 18.88
C LYS A 103 -6.90 -13.93 19.20
N LYS A 104 -6.51 -14.71 18.17
CA LYS A 104 -5.95 -16.07 18.33
C LYS A 104 -4.43 -16.08 18.48
N VAL A 105 -3.76 -14.93 18.33
CA VAL A 105 -2.30 -14.83 18.43
C VAL A 105 -1.84 -15.11 19.85
N THR A 106 -0.85 -15.98 19.98
CA THR A 106 -0.20 -16.32 21.26
C THR A 106 1.26 -15.87 21.26
N PRO A 107 1.90 -15.72 22.45
CA PRO A 107 3.33 -15.43 22.53
C PRO A 107 4.20 -16.35 21.67
N GLN A 108 3.90 -17.64 21.70
CA GLN A 108 4.62 -18.67 20.95
C GLN A 108 4.37 -18.58 19.44
N SER A 109 3.11 -18.38 19.03
CA SER A 109 2.77 -18.28 17.60
C SER A 109 3.38 -17.01 16.96
N LEU A 110 3.44 -15.92 17.71
CA LEU A 110 4.08 -14.69 17.27
C LEU A 110 5.60 -14.86 17.12
N LEU A 111 6.26 -15.52 18.09
CA LEU A 111 7.67 -15.83 18.01
C LEU A 111 7.98 -16.78 16.85
N ALA A 112 7.12 -17.77 16.60
CA ALA A 112 7.27 -18.67 15.46
C ALA A 112 7.13 -17.92 14.11
N ALA A 113 6.18 -17.02 14.00
CA ALA A 113 6.01 -16.17 12.82
C ALA A 113 7.22 -15.24 12.61
N TRP A 114 7.77 -14.66 13.69
CA TRP A 114 8.98 -13.85 13.63
C TRP A 114 10.18 -14.64 13.12
N LYS A 115 10.42 -15.83 13.67
CA LYS A 115 11.49 -16.73 13.22
C LYS A 115 11.31 -17.16 11.77
N PHE A 116 10.06 -17.45 11.37
CA PHE A 116 9.72 -17.78 9.99
C PHE A 116 10.05 -16.62 9.05
N MET A 117 9.67 -15.39 9.39
CA MET A 117 9.97 -14.19 8.63
C MET A 117 11.50 -13.98 8.48
N LEU A 118 12.28 -14.11 9.56
CA LEU A 118 13.73 -13.97 9.48
C LEU A 118 14.37 -15.02 8.57
N LYS A 119 13.84 -16.25 8.57
CA LYS A 119 14.38 -17.36 7.77
C LYS A 119 13.98 -17.26 6.29
N ASN A 120 12.75 -16.86 6.01
CA ASN A 120 12.15 -16.99 4.68
C ASN A 120 11.85 -15.65 4.00
N GLY A 121 11.81 -14.54 4.72
CA GLY A 121 11.55 -13.23 4.14
C GLY A 121 12.71 -12.71 3.31
N ILE A 122 12.42 -11.95 2.27
CA ILE A 122 13.41 -11.15 1.55
C ILE A 122 13.78 -9.96 2.43
N ILE A 123 15.08 -9.79 2.66
CA ILE A 123 15.61 -8.70 3.50
C ILE A 123 16.43 -7.77 2.62
N GLN A 124 16.03 -6.52 2.60
CA GLN A 124 16.73 -5.44 1.91
C GLN A 124 17.20 -4.40 2.93
N LEU A 125 18.47 -4.09 2.89
CA LEU A 125 19.08 -3.00 3.67
C LEU A 125 19.43 -1.85 2.73
N ASN A 126 18.80 -0.71 2.94
CA ASN A 126 19.12 0.53 2.24
C ASN A 126 19.84 1.47 3.22
N ALA A 127 20.99 1.97 2.84
CA ALA A 127 21.76 2.91 3.62
C ALA A 127 22.12 4.12 2.76
N ILE A 128 21.81 5.32 3.27
CA ILE A 128 22.01 6.58 2.55
C ILE A 128 22.82 7.52 3.43
N GLY A 129 23.94 8.00 2.92
CA GLY A 129 24.83 8.91 3.63
C GLY A 129 26.28 8.46 3.61
N ASN A 130 27.07 8.97 4.53
CA ASN A 130 28.49 8.66 4.65
C ASN A 130 28.68 7.33 5.43
N ILE A 131 28.40 6.21 4.78
CA ILE A 131 28.50 4.87 5.36
C ILE A 131 29.18 3.91 4.37
N SER A 132 30.05 3.04 4.89
CA SER A 132 30.72 2.03 4.07
C SER A 132 29.80 0.87 3.72
N GLU A 133 29.74 0.51 2.44
CA GLU A 133 29.00 -0.67 1.96
C GLU A 133 29.53 -1.96 2.62
N ASP A 134 30.86 -2.08 2.79
CA ASP A 134 31.48 -3.25 3.40
C ASP A 134 31.12 -3.37 4.88
N ASP A 135 31.05 -2.26 5.60
CA ASP A 135 30.59 -2.26 7.00
C ASP A 135 29.11 -2.64 7.11
N CYS A 136 28.27 -2.15 6.22
CA CYS A 136 26.87 -2.56 6.14
C CYS A 136 26.75 -4.07 5.89
N LYS A 137 27.45 -4.60 4.91
CA LYS A 137 27.46 -6.04 4.59
C LYS A 137 27.98 -6.88 5.75
N LYS A 138 29.06 -6.45 6.41
CA LYS A 138 29.63 -7.13 7.56
C LYS A 138 28.64 -7.19 8.71
N LYS A 139 28.10 -6.04 9.13
CA LYS A 139 27.14 -5.97 10.24
C LYS A 139 25.85 -6.75 9.96
N LEU A 140 25.36 -6.71 8.71
CA LEU A 140 24.21 -7.50 8.30
C LEU A 140 24.49 -9.02 8.44
N ARG A 141 25.65 -9.51 7.97
CA ARG A 141 26.01 -10.93 8.12
C ARG A 141 26.17 -11.33 9.58
N GLU A 142 26.80 -10.48 10.40
CA GLU A 142 26.94 -10.73 11.84
C GLU A 142 25.57 -10.80 12.54
N ALA A 143 24.66 -9.90 12.23
CA ALA A 143 23.33 -9.88 12.83
C ALA A 143 22.49 -11.12 12.46
N PHE A 144 22.72 -11.70 11.29
CA PHE A 144 21.98 -12.89 10.81
C PHE A 144 22.73 -14.22 11.07
N SER A 145 23.90 -14.20 11.73
CA SER A 145 24.69 -15.41 12.01
C SER A 145 23.93 -16.50 12.76
N ASP A 146 23.04 -16.09 13.68
CA ASP A 146 22.27 -16.98 14.54
C ASP A 146 20.94 -17.45 13.92
N VAL A 147 20.56 -16.90 12.76
CA VAL A 147 19.29 -17.26 12.08
C VAL A 147 19.39 -18.64 11.39
N GLY A 148 20.63 -19.08 11.12
CA GLY A 148 20.91 -20.32 10.40
C GLY A 148 20.74 -20.18 8.90
N GLU A 149 20.56 -21.32 8.20
CA GLU A 149 20.35 -21.34 6.77
C GLU A 149 19.02 -20.67 6.41
N ARG A 150 19.08 -19.69 5.50
CA ARG A 150 17.92 -18.95 5.04
C ARG A 150 17.46 -19.44 3.67
N THR A 151 16.14 -19.54 3.51
CA THR A 151 15.49 -19.94 2.26
C THR A 151 14.47 -18.87 1.84
N PRO A 152 14.94 -17.66 1.44
CA PRO A 152 14.03 -16.60 1.06
C PRO A 152 13.19 -17.00 -0.15
N TYR A 153 11.90 -16.66 -0.10
CA TYR A 153 11.01 -16.80 -1.24
C TYR A 153 10.09 -15.58 -1.32
N GLU A 154 9.68 -15.26 -2.52
CA GLU A 154 8.67 -14.26 -2.78
C GLU A 154 7.33 -14.98 -3.03
N PRO A 155 6.29 -14.72 -2.22
CA PRO A 155 4.97 -15.26 -2.49
C PRO A 155 4.46 -14.77 -3.84
N GLU A 156 3.86 -15.68 -4.61
CA GLU A 156 3.21 -15.32 -5.87
C GLU A 156 2.02 -14.39 -5.60
N THR A 157 1.93 -13.32 -6.38
CA THR A 157 0.76 -12.46 -6.37
C THR A 157 -0.29 -13.02 -7.33
N VAL A 158 -1.49 -13.24 -6.84
CA VAL A 158 -2.61 -13.67 -7.68
C VAL A 158 -3.17 -12.44 -8.42
N PHE A 159 -3.11 -12.47 -9.75
CA PHE A 159 -3.77 -11.48 -10.60
C PHE A 159 -5.05 -12.09 -11.17
N VAL A 160 -6.17 -11.43 -10.94
CA VAL A 160 -7.44 -11.74 -11.59
C VAL A 160 -7.64 -10.70 -12.68
N GLU A 161 -7.56 -11.13 -13.94
CA GLU A 161 -7.56 -10.24 -15.11
C GLU A 161 -8.93 -9.64 -15.38
N GLU A 162 -9.99 -10.45 -15.24
CA GLU A 162 -11.36 -10.07 -15.55
C GLU A 162 -12.29 -10.35 -14.35
N ALA A 163 -13.32 -9.55 -14.22
CA ALA A 163 -14.40 -9.82 -13.26
C ALA A 163 -15.45 -10.72 -13.93
N GLU A 164 -15.85 -11.80 -13.25
CA GLU A 164 -16.88 -12.69 -13.76
C GLU A 164 -18.24 -12.01 -13.78
N ASP A 165 -18.59 -11.34 -12.67
CA ASP A 165 -19.87 -10.66 -12.47
C ASP A 165 -19.72 -9.29 -11.84
N LEU A 166 -20.73 -8.43 -12.04
CA LEU A 166 -20.86 -7.18 -11.31
C LEU A 166 -21.38 -7.45 -9.90
N THR A 167 -20.57 -7.14 -8.90
CA THR A 167 -20.98 -7.20 -7.50
C THR A 167 -21.23 -5.79 -6.97
N GLU A 168 -22.33 -5.60 -6.27
CA GLU A 168 -22.71 -4.34 -5.66
C GLU A 168 -22.97 -4.50 -4.16
N LEU A 169 -22.35 -3.62 -3.36
CA LEU A 169 -22.56 -3.52 -1.92
C LEU A 169 -23.00 -2.11 -1.57
N THR A 170 -24.07 -2.00 -0.80
CA THR A 170 -24.54 -0.71 -0.26
C THR A 170 -24.68 -0.83 1.26
N GLU A 171 -24.07 0.08 1.97
CA GLU A 171 -24.18 0.21 3.42
C GLU A 171 -24.70 1.59 3.78
N GLU A 172 -25.65 1.65 4.73
CA GLU A 172 -26.21 2.91 5.21
C GLU A 172 -25.52 3.35 6.50
N LEU A 173 -24.82 4.46 6.44
CA LEU A 173 -24.12 5.07 7.57
C LEU A 173 -24.58 6.52 7.75
N THR A 174 -24.57 6.99 9.01
CA THR A 174 -24.85 8.40 9.28
C THR A 174 -23.70 9.27 8.77
N MET A 175 -23.93 10.03 7.70
CA MET A 175 -22.94 10.89 7.07
C MET A 175 -23.61 11.96 6.19
N ASN A 176 -22.93 13.08 6.01
CA ASN A 176 -23.43 14.18 5.18
C ASN A 176 -23.23 13.96 3.67
N GLN A 177 -22.38 13.01 3.28
CA GLN A 177 -21.96 12.80 1.91
C GLN A 177 -21.68 11.34 1.65
N SER A 178 -22.38 10.74 0.69
CA SER A 178 -22.16 9.35 0.29
C SER A 178 -20.78 9.14 -0.36
N LYS A 179 -20.20 7.98 -0.13
CA LYS A 179 -18.95 7.55 -0.76
C LYS A 179 -19.27 6.46 -1.77
N LEU A 180 -18.96 6.74 -3.03
CA LEU A 180 -19.06 5.80 -4.14
C LEU A 180 -17.67 5.31 -4.50
N VAL A 181 -17.45 4.01 -4.50
CA VAL A 181 -16.20 3.38 -4.91
C VAL A 181 -16.50 2.31 -5.95
N LEU A 182 -15.78 2.35 -7.06
CA LEU A 182 -15.85 1.37 -8.13
C LEU A 182 -14.49 0.71 -8.29
N GLY A 183 -14.46 -0.61 -8.41
CA GLY A 183 -13.28 -1.40 -8.72
C GLY A 183 -13.40 -2.02 -10.11
N PHE A 184 -12.34 -1.94 -10.91
CA PHE A 184 -12.25 -2.58 -12.21
C PHE A 184 -11.01 -3.46 -12.27
N ARG A 185 -11.14 -4.67 -12.80
CA ARG A 185 -9.98 -5.47 -13.17
C ARG A 185 -9.33 -4.83 -14.38
N GLY A 186 -8.05 -4.54 -14.28
CA GLY A 186 -7.31 -3.80 -15.31
C GLY A 186 -6.63 -4.70 -16.35
N GLY A 187 -6.93 -6.02 -16.37
CA GLY A 187 -6.29 -6.98 -17.28
C GLY A 187 -4.77 -7.07 -17.09
N MET A 188 -4.26 -6.89 -15.87
CA MET A 188 -2.83 -6.99 -15.57
C MET A 188 -2.47 -8.42 -15.17
N THR A 189 -1.32 -8.87 -15.71
CA THR A 189 -0.62 -10.07 -15.25
C THR A 189 0.82 -9.70 -14.88
N ASP A 190 1.57 -10.59 -14.22
CA ASP A 190 3.00 -10.39 -13.93
C ASP A 190 3.85 -10.26 -15.20
N GLU A 191 3.38 -10.84 -16.31
CA GLU A 191 4.09 -10.86 -17.60
C GLU A 191 3.92 -9.57 -18.42
N ASN A 192 2.98 -8.70 -18.05
CA ASN A 192 2.65 -7.49 -18.80
C ASN A 192 3.52 -6.29 -18.39
N ASP A 193 4.47 -5.92 -19.25
CA ASP A 193 5.34 -4.72 -19.08
C ASP A 193 4.63 -3.38 -19.42
N ASP A 194 3.30 -3.36 -19.35
CA ASP A 194 2.45 -2.22 -19.71
C ASP A 194 2.20 -1.23 -18.55
N PHE A 195 2.93 -1.32 -17.47
CA PHE A 195 2.69 -0.50 -16.28
C PHE A 195 2.61 1.00 -16.58
N TYR A 196 3.53 1.54 -17.36
CA TYR A 196 3.55 2.97 -17.66
C TYR A 196 2.38 3.42 -18.52
N SER A 197 1.98 2.61 -19.50
CA SER A 197 0.80 2.87 -20.33
C SER A 197 -0.47 2.91 -19.48
N ARG A 198 -0.64 1.94 -18.58
CA ARG A 198 -1.77 1.86 -17.63
C ARG A 198 -1.74 3.00 -16.61
N ARG A 199 -0.57 3.40 -16.17
CA ARG A 199 -0.39 4.54 -15.28
C ARG A 199 -0.85 5.83 -15.94
N ILE A 200 -0.42 6.08 -17.19
CA ILE A 200 -0.83 7.27 -17.97
C ILE A 200 -2.33 7.20 -18.25
N MET A 201 -2.85 6.07 -18.70
CA MET A 201 -4.28 5.88 -18.95
C MET A 201 -5.12 6.19 -17.70
N THR A 202 -4.75 5.66 -16.54
CA THR A 202 -5.45 5.91 -15.28
C THR A 202 -5.36 7.38 -14.87
N ASP A 203 -4.23 8.04 -15.16
CA ASP A 203 -4.02 9.45 -14.85
C ASP A 203 -4.88 10.35 -15.78
N VAL A 204 -4.89 10.11 -17.08
CA VAL A 204 -5.81 10.78 -18.04
C VAL A 204 -7.26 10.62 -17.59
N PHE A 205 -7.63 9.42 -17.14
CA PHE A 205 -8.99 9.12 -16.72
C PHE A 205 -9.37 9.86 -15.44
N GLY A 206 -8.55 9.81 -14.37
CA GLY A 206 -8.93 10.36 -13.08
C GLY A 206 -7.78 10.75 -12.14
N GLY A 207 -6.56 11.04 -12.67
CA GLY A 207 -5.38 11.29 -11.85
C GLY A 207 -5.29 12.68 -11.22
N GLY A 208 -5.88 13.70 -11.84
CA GLY A 208 -5.73 15.07 -11.36
C GLY A 208 -6.84 16.02 -11.82
N PRO A 209 -6.70 17.34 -11.55
CA PRO A 209 -7.69 18.35 -11.94
C PRO A 209 -7.92 18.48 -13.46
N TYR A 210 -6.95 18.07 -14.25
CA TYR A 210 -7.00 18.04 -15.72
C TYR A 210 -7.66 16.76 -16.26
N SER A 211 -7.91 15.77 -15.41
CA SER A 211 -8.43 14.47 -15.82
C SER A 211 -9.90 14.49 -16.25
N ARG A 212 -10.27 13.51 -17.05
CA ARG A 212 -11.60 13.40 -17.61
C ARG A 212 -12.71 13.31 -16.55
N LEU A 213 -12.50 12.49 -15.51
CA LEU A 213 -13.47 12.37 -14.42
C LEU A 213 -13.64 13.68 -13.65
N PHE A 214 -12.51 14.36 -13.35
CA PHE A 214 -12.57 15.64 -12.68
C PHE A 214 -13.32 16.68 -13.52
N MET A 215 -12.92 16.86 -14.77
CA MET A 215 -13.49 17.89 -15.66
C MET A 215 -14.95 17.64 -16.02
N ASN A 216 -15.38 16.38 -16.21
CA ASN A 216 -16.73 16.09 -16.67
C ASN A 216 -17.70 15.80 -15.54
N VAL A 217 -17.32 14.99 -14.52
CA VAL A 217 -18.21 14.63 -13.42
C VAL A 217 -18.32 15.75 -12.39
N ARG A 218 -17.16 16.32 -11.99
CA ARG A 218 -17.12 17.37 -10.97
C ARG A 218 -17.36 18.76 -11.54
N GLU A 219 -16.53 19.23 -12.47
CA GLU A 219 -16.59 20.63 -12.92
C GLU A 219 -17.80 20.90 -13.82
N LYS A 220 -17.95 20.11 -14.88
CA LYS A 220 -18.99 20.37 -15.89
C LYS A 220 -20.40 20.04 -15.41
N LEU A 221 -20.58 18.90 -14.75
CA LEU A 221 -21.89 18.43 -14.31
C LEU A 221 -22.19 18.69 -12.84
N SER A 222 -21.19 19.07 -12.05
CA SER A 222 -21.32 19.34 -10.61
C SER A 222 -22.00 18.21 -9.83
N LEU A 223 -21.76 16.95 -10.23
CA LEU A 223 -22.43 15.78 -9.65
C LEU A 223 -21.74 15.26 -8.38
N CYS A 224 -20.51 15.70 -8.12
CA CYS A 224 -19.72 15.21 -6.99
C CYS A 224 -18.76 16.26 -6.45
N TYR A 225 -18.29 16.06 -5.22
CA TYR A 225 -17.27 16.92 -4.59
C TYR A 225 -15.86 16.57 -5.04
N TYR A 226 -15.63 15.30 -5.30
CA TYR A 226 -14.40 14.79 -5.91
C TYR A 226 -14.73 13.53 -6.73
N CYS A 227 -13.97 13.32 -7.78
CA CYS A 227 -13.97 12.08 -8.54
C CYS A 227 -12.54 11.84 -9.03
N SER A 228 -11.97 10.71 -8.66
CA SER A 228 -10.58 10.37 -8.99
C SER A 228 -10.42 8.89 -9.28
N ALA A 229 -9.46 8.55 -10.12
CA ALA A 229 -9.07 7.17 -10.41
C ALA A 229 -7.61 6.92 -10.00
N ARG A 230 -7.31 5.70 -9.56
CA ARG A 230 -5.96 5.24 -9.27
C ARG A 230 -5.76 3.78 -9.61
N LEU A 231 -4.54 3.40 -9.93
CA LEU A 231 -4.13 2.02 -10.18
C LEU A 231 -3.52 1.42 -8.90
N ILE A 232 -4.05 0.28 -8.45
CA ILE A 232 -3.41 -0.57 -7.46
C ILE A 232 -2.50 -1.54 -8.22
N ARG A 233 -1.23 -1.16 -8.37
CA ARG A 233 -0.25 -1.88 -9.19
C ARG A 233 -0.14 -3.35 -8.79
N GLY A 234 -0.02 -3.65 -7.48
CA GLY A 234 0.19 -5.01 -6.99
C GLY A 234 -1.00 -5.96 -7.18
N LYS A 235 -2.13 -5.48 -7.75
CA LYS A 235 -3.33 -6.30 -8.03
C LYS A 235 -3.94 -6.04 -9.40
N GLY A 236 -3.42 -5.09 -10.16
CA GLY A 236 -4.00 -4.71 -11.44
C GLY A 236 -5.41 -4.12 -11.34
N ILE A 237 -5.77 -3.57 -10.19
CA ILE A 237 -7.11 -3.01 -9.96
C ILE A 237 -7.10 -1.51 -10.20
N ILE A 238 -8.01 -1.02 -11.05
CA ILE A 238 -8.30 0.40 -11.21
C ILE A 238 -9.45 0.74 -10.28
N VAL A 239 -9.23 1.72 -9.41
CA VAL A 239 -10.22 2.18 -8.44
C VAL A 239 -10.66 3.58 -8.77
N ILE A 240 -11.98 3.81 -8.81
CA ILE A 240 -12.56 5.14 -8.86
C ILE A 240 -13.20 5.42 -7.50
N GLN A 241 -12.92 6.61 -6.96
CA GLN A 241 -13.54 7.10 -5.73
C GLN A 241 -14.24 8.43 -6.00
N SER A 242 -15.46 8.57 -5.50
CA SER A 242 -16.25 9.79 -5.62
C SER A 242 -17.00 10.09 -4.34
N GLY A 243 -17.10 11.38 -3.98
CA GLY A 243 -17.96 11.88 -2.92
C GLY A 243 -19.18 12.52 -3.53
N ILE A 244 -20.36 11.97 -3.28
CA ILE A 244 -21.61 12.31 -3.98
C ILE A 244 -22.76 12.59 -3.03
N GLU A 245 -23.77 13.32 -3.52
CA GLU A 245 -25.10 13.28 -2.92
C GLU A 245 -25.80 11.97 -3.33
N LYS A 246 -26.58 11.38 -2.42
CA LYS A 246 -27.25 10.07 -2.63
C LYS A 246 -28.10 10.06 -3.91
N GLU A 247 -28.77 11.16 -4.17
CA GLU A 247 -29.66 11.33 -5.33
C GLU A 247 -28.91 11.37 -6.67
N ASN A 248 -27.62 11.71 -6.64
CA ASN A 248 -26.81 11.82 -7.85
C ASN A 248 -26.13 10.48 -8.22
N ARG A 249 -26.28 9.43 -7.41
CA ARG A 249 -25.58 8.14 -7.61
C ARG A 249 -25.68 7.64 -9.05
N GLN A 250 -26.88 7.51 -9.60
CA GLN A 250 -27.05 6.96 -10.94
C GLN A 250 -26.42 7.86 -12.01
N LYS A 251 -26.60 9.17 -11.91
CA LYS A 251 -26.01 10.13 -12.86
C LYS A 251 -24.48 10.08 -12.85
N VAL A 252 -23.88 9.91 -11.66
CA VAL A 252 -22.42 9.77 -11.52
C VAL A 252 -21.94 8.47 -12.15
N LEU A 253 -22.64 7.35 -11.92
CA LEU A 253 -22.33 6.06 -12.53
C LEU A 253 -22.42 6.13 -14.06
N ASP A 254 -23.50 6.70 -14.59
CA ASP A 254 -23.71 6.84 -16.03
C ASP A 254 -22.59 7.68 -16.68
N GLU A 255 -22.21 8.78 -16.04
CA GLU A 255 -21.13 9.64 -16.56
C GLU A 255 -19.76 8.99 -16.44
N ILE A 256 -19.45 8.29 -15.34
CA ILE A 256 -18.20 7.54 -15.20
C ILE A 256 -18.10 6.49 -16.31
N ASN A 257 -19.16 5.72 -16.55
CA ASN A 257 -19.17 4.69 -17.60
C ASN A 257 -19.02 5.33 -18.99
N ARG A 258 -19.70 6.44 -19.26
CA ARG A 258 -19.55 7.19 -20.51
C ARG A 258 -18.10 7.66 -20.72
N GLN A 259 -17.43 8.16 -19.68
CA GLN A 259 -16.03 8.56 -19.77
C GLN A 259 -15.10 7.36 -19.96
N LEU A 260 -15.42 6.22 -19.35
CA LEU A 260 -14.68 4.98 -19.56
C LEU A 260 -14.78 4.48 -21.02
N ASP A 261 -15.98 4.56 -21.60
CA ASP A 261 -16.18 4.17 -23.02
C ASP A 261 -15.41 5.10 -23.96
N ILE A 262 -15.36 6.40 -23.69
CA ILE A 262 -14.53 7.36 -24.43
C ILE A 262 -13.04 6.95 -24.34
N MET A 263 -12.57 6.57 -23.15
CA MET A 263 -11.19 6.09 -22.97
C MET A 263 -10.92 4.81 -23.75
N LYS A 264 -11.84 3.83 -23.72
CA LYS A 264 -11.72 2.57 -24.46
C LYS A 264 -11.67 2.78 -25.98
N ASN A 265 -12.42 3.75 -26.48
CA ASN A 265 -12.46 4.08 -27.91
C ASN A 265 -11.28 4.96 -28.36
N GLY A 266 -10.44 5.43 -27.43
CA GLY A 266 -9.35 6.36 -27.74
C GLY A 266 -9.83 7.77 -28.11
N GLU A 267 -11.05 8.16 -27.71
CA GLU A 267 -11.68 9.44 -28.03
C GLU A 267 -11.30 10.55 -27.04
N PHE A 268 -10.10 10.53 -26.49
CA PHE A 268 -9.52 11.60 -25.67
C PHE A 268 -8.51 12.41 -26.49
N SER A 269 -8.29 13.65 -26.11
CA SER A 269 -7.42 14.55 -26.87
C SER A 269 -5.93 14.31 -26.58
N ASP A 270 -5.08 14.71 -27.53
CA ASP A 270 -3.63 14.75 -27.32
C ASP A 270 -3.27 15.68 -26.15
N GLU A 271 -4.06 16.73 -25.89
CA GLU A 271 -3.88 17.63 -24.76
C GLU A 271 -4.10 16.93 -23.42
N ASP A 272 -5.13 16.07 -23.31
CA ASP A 272 -5.38 15.25 -22.11
C ASP A 272 -4.19 14.32 -21.84
N PHE A 273 -3.66 13.69 -22.90
CA PHE A 273 -2.51 12.79 -22.81
C PHE A 273 -1.22 13.53 -22.39
N GLU A 274 -0.88 14.63 -23.04
CA GLU A 274 0.33 15.38 -22.74
C GLU A 274 0.26 16.06 -21.36
N ALA A 275 -0.91 16.49 -20.91
CA ALA A 275 -1.11 17.01 -19.55
C ALA A 275 -0.80 15.95 -18.49
N SER A 276 -1.33 14.74 -18.65
CA SER A 276 -1.09 13.62 -17.73
C SER A 276 0.37 13.16 -17.75
N LYS A 277 0.96 13.02 -18.92
CA LYS A 277 2.37 12.68 -19.08
C LYS A 277 3.28 13.70 -18.40
N LYS A 278 3.02 14.99 -18.60
CA LYS A 278 3.76 16.07 -17.96
C LYS A 278 3.61 16.00 -16.42
N ALA A 279 2.39 15.84 -15.92
CA ALA A 279 2.14 15.76 -14.49
C ALA A 279 2.87 14.60 -13.82
N ILE A 280 2.85 13.41 -14.45
CA ILE A 280 3.59 12.24 -13.99
C ILE A 280 5.10 12.51 -14.00
N CYS A 281 5.65 13.05 -15.12
CA CYS A 281 7.07 13.37 -15.20
C CYS A 281 7.49 14.43 -14.16
N ASP A 282 6.68 15.45 -13.93
CA ASP A 282 6.97 16.50 -12.96
C ASP A 282 6.88 15.96 -11.52
N ALA A 283 5.95 15.03 -11.25
CA ALA A 283 5.91 14.32 -9.97
C ALA A 283 7.20 13.52 -9.73
N TYR A 284 7.71 12.78 -10.72
CA TYR A 284 8.98 12.06 -10.59
C TYR A 284 10.18 13.00 -10.44
N ARG A 285 10.21 14.13 -11.14
CA ARG A 285 11.29 15.13 -11.02
C ARG A 285 11.27 15.87 -9.69
N SER A 286 10.10 16.01 -9.09
CA SER A 286 9.93 16.67 -7.79
C SER A 286 10.12 15.75 -6.59
N PHE A 287 10.41 14.44 -6.84
CA PHE A 287 10.83 13.56 -5.76
C PHE A 287 12.09 14.13 -5.11
N ASN A 288 11.93 14.56 -3.86
CA ASN A 288 13.08 14.95 -3.06
C ASN A 288 13.92 13.71 -2.73
N ASP A 289 15.24 13.90 -2.55
CA ASP A 289 16.16 12.87 -2.05
C ASP A 289 15.81 12.49 -0.60
N THR A 290 14.66 11.90 -0.39
CA THR A 290 14.30 11.32 0.89
C THR A 290 14.77 9.86 0.93
N PRO A 291 15.08 9.32 2.11
CA PRO A 291 15.44 7.91 2.25
C PRO A 291 14.42 6.95 1.61
N ASP A 292 13.15 7.28 1.70
CA ASP A 292 12.07 6.50 1.08
C ASP A 292 12.10 6.60 -0.45
N ALA A 293 12.35 7.77 -1.03
CA ALA A 293 12.45 7.96 -2.47
C ALA A 293 13.65 7.17 -3.06
N VAL A 294 14.82 7.23 -2.41
CA VAL A 294 16.02 6.51 -2.85
C VAL A 294 15.89 5.00 -2.71
N SER A 295 15.09 4.50 -1.75
CA SER A 295 14.86 3.07 -1.57
C SER A 295 13.90 2.47 -2.62
N TYR A 296 13.21 3.31 -3.40
CA TYR A 296 12.26 2.89 -4.46
C TYR A 296 12.89 2.81 -5.86
N THR A 297 14.10 3.30 -6.03
CA THR A 297 14.86 3.23 -7.28
C THR A 297 15.82 2.05 -7.30
#